data_4305fcb2d56f3f91c392a8c7ccf5af0a
#
_entry.id   4305fcb2d56f3f91c392a8c7ccf5af0a
#
_cell.length_a   1.000
_cell.length_b   1.000
_cell.length_c   1.000
_cell.angle_alpha   90.00
_cell.angle_beta   90.00
_cell.angle_gamma   90.00
#
_symmetry.space_group_name_H-M   'P 1'
#
loop_
_entity.id
_entity.type
_entity.pdbx_description
1 polymer ?
#
loop_
_entity_poly.entity_id
_entity_poly.type
_entity_poly.pdbx_seq_one_letter_code
_entity_poly.pdbx_strand_id
1 'polypeptide(L)'
;MSLTSLISHFDPAKLGTVFRVDYAGLAQKAIDDAAKFKVLPADVDQVRTALVLIDVQNTFCTPGFELFVGGNSGKAAVEDNTRLCRFIYNNLGNISEITATLDTHRSAQVFHPLFFVGPDGHHPAPYTDIHHHDLASGKWRFNPALAARLGISAQFGQEQVLDYTKKLEAKGKYALTIWPYHAMLGGIGHALVSSVEEAAFYHSMLRGANFDIRIKGDNSFTENYSALSPEVLHGLNNTTLGVEDDAIFAQLMRCDKMIIAGQAKSHCVAWTVEDLLVQITGKDKELAKKVYLLEDCTSPVVVQGVVDHSAAADNAFNRFSAAGMHIVQSTTPMEEWG
;
A
#
# COMPACT_ATOMS: atom_id res chain seq x y z
N MET A 1 -14.06 -25.31 -18.25
CA MET A 1 -12.60 -25.49 -18.17
C MET A 1 -12.07 -24.32 -17.35
N SER A 2 -11.42 -24.57 -16.23
CA SER A 2 -10.83 -23.49 -15.43
C SER A 2 -9.77 -22.77 -16.25
N LEU A 3 -9.81 -21.42 -16.29
CA LEU A 3 -8.79 -20.57 -16.92
C LEU A 3 -7.37 -20.88 -16.37
N THR A 4 -7.28 -21.46 -15.18
CA THR A 4 -6.04 -21.84 -14.50
C THR A 4 -5.13 -22.80 -15.30
N SER A 5 -5.71 -23.64 -16.20
CA SER A 5 -4.91 -24.53 -17.07
C SER A 5 -4.20 -23.79 -18.21
N LEU A 6 -4.41 -22.47 -18.34
CA LEU A 6 -3.98 -21.65 -19.47
C LEU A 6 -2.75 -20.81 -19.18
N ILE A 7 -2.35 -20.72 -17.90
CA ILE A 7 -1.32 -19.78 -17.45
C ILE A 7 0.04 -20.48 -17.40
N SER A 8 0.55 -20.81 -18.59
CA SER A 8 1.85 -21.47 -18.75
C SER A 8 3.05 -20.53 -18.47
N HIS A 9 2.81 -19.21 -18.36
CA HIS A 9 3.88 -18.22 -18.13
C HIS A 9 4.10 -17.91 -16.64
N PHE A 10 3.08 -18.09 -15.79
CA PHE A 10 3.23 -17.86 -14.36
C PHE A 10 4.12 -18.92 -13.71
N ASP A 11 5.24 -18.46 -13.15
CA ASP A 11 6.20 -19.31 -12.44
C ASP A 11 6.25 -18.93 -10.96
N PRO A 12 5.63 -19.71 -10.07
CA PRO A 12 5.67 -19.42 -8.62
C PRO A 12 7.08 -19.38 -8.03
N ALA A 13 8.07 -20.00 -8.68
CA ALA A 13 9.46 -19.99 -8.21
C ALA A 13 10.14 -18.62 -8.38
N LYS A 14 9.57 -17.73 -9.21
CA LYS A 14 10.09 -16.36 -9.40
C LYS A 14 9.58 -15.38 -8.32
N LEU A 15 8.60 -15.75 -7.51
CA LEU A 15 8.12 -14.90 -6.43
C LEU A 15 9.22 -14.63 -5.40
N GLY A 16 9.29 -13.39 -4.92
CA GLY A 16 10.40 -12.93 -4.07
C GLY A 16 11.67 -12.60 -4.82
N THR A 17 11.64 -12.56 -6.17
CA THR A 17 12.75 -12.10 -7.01
C THR A 17 12.30 -10.99 -7.96
N VAL A 18 13.24 -10.12 -8.34
CA VAL A 18 13.02 -9.07 -9.34
C VAL A 18 13.45 -9.59 -10.72
N PHE A 19 12.55 -9.48 -11.69
CA PHE A 19 12.84 -9.83 -13.08
C PHE A 19 12.15 -8.85 -14.04
N ARG A 20 12.58 -8.87 -15.29
CA ARG A 20 11.94 -8.05 -16.35
C ARG A 20 10.77 -8.82 -16.95
N VAL A 21 9.59 -8.20 -16.94
CA VAL A 21 8.40 -8.72 -17.61
C VAL A 21 8.60 -8.66 -19.13
N ASP A 22 8.28 -9.74 -19.82
CA ASP A 22 8.22 -9.78 -21.29
C ASP A 22 6.90 -9.21 -21.78
N TYR A 23 6.76 -7.89 -21.78
CA TYR A 23 5.53 -7.22 -22.17
C TYR A 23 5.04 -7.56 -23.58
N ALA A 24 5.95 -7.67 -24.54
CA ALA A 24 5.58 -7.94 -25.94
C ALA A 24 5.03 -9.35 -26.10
N GLY A 25 5.74 -10.36 -25.58
CA GLY A 25 5.29 -11.74 -25.62
C GLY A 25 4.00 -11.95 -24.81
N LEU A 26 3.92 -11.32 -23.65
CA LEU A 26 2.75 -11.42 -22.77
C LEU A 26 1.50 -10.76 -23.36
N ALA A 27 1.65 -9.59 -24.01
CA ALA A 27 0.55 -8.91 -24.70
C ALA A 27 -0.01 -9.76 -25.84
N GLN A 28 0.86 -10.31 -26.70
CA GLN A 28 0.41 -11.18 -27.79
C GLN A 28 -0.30 -12.43 -27.27
N LYS A 29 0.29 -13.07 -26.24
CA LYS A 29 -0.32 -14.23 -25.58
C LYS A 29 -1.70 -13.89 -25.00
N ALA A 30 -1.86 -12.76 -24.33
CA ALA A 30 -3.14 -12.36 -23.74
C ALA A 30 -4.22 -12.15 -24.82
N ILE A 31 -3.87 -11.52 -25.95
CA ILE A 31 -4.78 -11.33 -27.09
C ILE A 31 -5.19 -12.69 -27.71
N ASP A 32 -4.23 -13.58 -27.93
CA ASP A 32 -4.49 -14.91 -28.47
C ASP A 32 -5.36 -15.75 -27.53
N ASP A 33 -5.10 -15.70 -26.23
CA ASP A 33 -5.86 -16.39 -25.19
C ASP A 33 -7.29 -15.80 -25.08
N ALA A 34 -7.46 -14.47 -25.15
CA ALA A 34 -8.78 -13.85 -25.17
C ALA A 34 -9.63 -14.34 -26.33
N ALA A 35 -9.06 -14.40 -27.53
CA ALA A 35 -9.74 -14.92 -28.71
C ALA A 35 -10.04 -16.41 -28.60
N LYS A 36 -9.07 -17.22 -28.19
CA LYS A 36 -9.17 -18.69 -28.07
C LYS A 36 -10.22 -19.12 -27.07
N PHE A 37 -10.28 -18.45 -25.91
CA PHE A 37 -11.17 -18.80 -24.80
C PHE A 37 -12.44 -17.96 -24.77
N LYS A 38 -12.61 -17.04 -25.73
CA LYS A 38 -13.76 -16.14 -25.83
C LYS A 38 -13.96 -15.34 -24.53
N VAL A 39 -12.85 -14.84 -23.98
CA VAL A 39 -12.90 -13.99 -22.80
C VAL A 39 -13.51 -12.65 -23.20
N LEU A 40 -14.56 -12.24 -22.49
CA LEU A 40 -15.22 -10.96 -22.75
C LEU A 40 -14.40 -9.79 -22.19
N PRO A 41 -14.42 -8.62 -22.85
CA PRO A 41 -13.81 -7.41 -22.31
C PRO A 41 -14.54 -6.98 -21.02
N ALA A 42 -13.81 -6.28 -20.13
CA ALA A 42 -14.33 -5.93 -18.81
C ALA A 42 -15.46 -4.88 -18.83
N ASP A 43 -15.59 -4.12 -19.90
CA ASP A 43 -16.62 -3.08 -20.06
C ASP A 43 -18.05 -3.65 -20.17
N VAL A 44 -18.19 -4.94 -20.51
CA VAL A 44 -19.49 -5.62 -20.58
C VAL A 44 -19.85 -6.41 -19.32
N ASP A 45 -19.02 -6.35 -18.27
CA ASP A 45 -19.26 -7.06 -17.00
C ASP A 45 -20.57 -6.59 -16.36
N GLN A 46 -21.43 -7.55 -16.00
CA GLN A 46 -22.68 -7.29 -15.29
C GLN A 46 -22.45 -7.04 -13.78
N VAL A 47 -21.43 -7.67 -13.22
CA VAL A 47 -20.93 -7.44 -11.84
C VAL A 47 -19.53 -6.86 -11.95
N ARG A 48 -19.39 -5.59 -11.60
CA ARG A 48 -18.09 -4.91 -11.68
C ARG A 48 -17.29 -5.15 -10.42
N THR A 49 -16.16 -5.80 -10.56
CA THR A 49 -15.25 -6.10 -9.45
C THR A 49 -13.94 -5.33 -9.62
N ALA A 50 -13.62 -4.47 -8.65
CA ALA A 50 -12.34 -3.77 -8.57
C ALA A 50 -11.39 -4.53 -7.63
N LEU A 51 -10.15 -4.75 -8.05
CA LEU A 51 -9.06 -5.23 -7.20
C LEU A 51 -8.08 -4.08 -6.91
N VAL A 52 -7.94 -3.72 -5.65
CA VAL A 52 -7.04 -2.67 -5.18
C VAL A 52 -5.84 -3.30 -4.48
N LEU A 53 -4.65 -3.07 -5.02
CA LEU A 53 -3.38 -3.59 -4.56
C LEU A 53 -2.63 -2.48 -3.82
N ILE A 54 -2.57 -2.56 -2.50
CA ILE A 54 -1.91 -1.55 -1.68
C ILE A 54 -0.42 -1.87 -1.60
N ASP A 55 0.42 -1.00 -2.16
CA ASP A 55 1.87 -0.96 -2.03
C ASP A 55 2.55 -2.34 -2.23
N VAL A 56 2.13 -3.08 -3.25
CA VAL A 56 2.73 -4.38 -3.61
C VAL A 56 4.05 -4.15 -4.35
N GLN A 57 4.98 -3.47 -3.67
CA GLN A 57 6.26 -3.02 -4.22
C GLN A 57 7.43 -3.91 -3.75
N ASN A 58 8.52 -3.89 -4.52
CA ASN A 58 9.72 -4.68 -4.19
C ASN A 58 10.25 -4.34 -2.80
N THR A 59 10.22 -3.06 -2.40
CA THR A 59 10.71 -2.60 -1.10
C THR A 59 10.05 -3.31 0.09
N PHE A 60 8.75 -3.67 -0.02
CA PHE A 60 7.98 -4.35 1.01
C PHE A 60 7.88 -5.86 0.81
N CYS A 61 8.01 -6.34 -0.42
CA CYS A 61 7.60 -7.68 -0.78
C CYS A 61 8.75 -8.59 -1.24
N THR A 62 9.94 -8.05 -1.49
CA THR A 62 11.07 -8.84 -2.00
C THR A 62 12.14 -8.97 -0.92
N PRO A 63 12.59 -10.19 -0.57
CA PRO A 63 13.65 -10.40 0.41
C PRO A 63 14.93 -9.64 0.06
N GLY A 64 15.56 -9.05 1.09
CA GLY A 64 16.78 -8.28 0.94
C GLY A 64 16.56 -6.80 0.64
N PHE A 65 15.32 -6.35 0.43
CA PHE A 65 15.00 -4.93 0.36
C PHE A 65 14.78 -4.35 1.75
N GLU A 66 14.76 -3.02 1.82
CA GLU A 66 14.97 -2.22 3.04
C GLU A 66 13.88 -2.40 4.10
N LEU A 67 12.64 -2.62 3.66
CA LEU A 67 11.48 -2.75 4.56
C LEU A 67 10.66 -4.01 4.25
N PHE A 68 11.36 -5.11 3.94
CA PHE A 68 10.72 -6.37 3.61
C PHE A 68 9.79 -6.86 4.73
N VAL A 69 8.52 -7.09 4.39
CA VAL A 69 7.51 -7.61 5.32
C VAL A 69 7.66 -9.13 5.44
N GLY A 70 8.59 -9.54 6.30
CA GLY A 70 8.83 -10.96 6.57
C GLY A 70 7.76 -11.64 7.39
N GLY A 71 7.01 -10.88 8.20
CA GLY A 71 6.01 -11.41 9.11
C GLY A 71 6.61 -12.46 10.08
N ASN A 72 5.76 -13.28 10.66
CA ASN A 72 6.20 -14.34 11.57
C ASN A 72 6.90 -15.52 10.84
N SER A 73 6.60 -15.73 9.55
CA SER A 73 7.23 -16.81 8.75
C SER A 73 8.63 -16.43 8.23
N GLY A 74 9.03 -15.16 8.31
CA GLY A 74 10.25 -14.63 7.70
C GLY A 74 10.14 -14.40 6.18
N LYS A 75 9.00 -14.72 5.55
CA LYS A 75 8.76 -14.59 4.10
C LYS A 75 7.29 -14.31 3.77
N ALA A 76 6.55 -13.73 4.70
CA ALA A 76 5.11 -13.57 4.61
C ALA A 76 4.67 -12.83 3.34
N ALA A 77 5.27 -11.69 2.98
CA ALA A 77 4.90 -10.96 1.75
C ALA A 77 5.15 -11.76 0.46
N VAL A 78 6.13 -12.67 0.42
CA VAL A 78 6.33 -13.58 -0.72
C VAL A 78 5.19 -14.60 -0.80
N GLU A 79 4.77 -15.13 0.35
CA GLU A 79 3.66 -16.07 0.45
C GLU A 79 2.33 -15.39 0.08
N ASP A 80 2.11 -14.15 0.55
CA ASP A 80 0.95 -13.31 0.22
C ASP A 80 0.87 -13.06 -1.28
N ASN A 81 1.97 -12.63 -1.92
CA ASN A 81 2.02 -12.39 -3.35
C ASN A 81 1.87 -13.67 -4.18
N THR A 82 2.28 -14.83 -3.64
CA THR A 82 2.03 -16.12 -4.28
C THR A 82 0.53 -16.40 -4.35
N ARG A 83 -0.19 -16.17 -3.25
CA ARG A 83 -1.65 -16.32 -3.19
C ARG A 83 -2.34 -15.28 -4.05
N LEU A 84 -1.89 -14.02 -3.99
CA LEU A 84 -2.43 -12.92 -4.78
C LEU A 84 -2.32 -13.16 -6.30
N CYS A 85 -1.15 -13.57 -6.80
CA CYS A 85 -0.99 -13.91 -8.22
C CYS A 85 -1.91 -15.05 -8.63
N ARG A 86 -1.99 -16.11 -7.81
CA ARG A 86 -2.94 -17.22 -8.07
C ARG A 86 -4.39 -16.73 -8.07
N PHE A 87 -4.76 -15.85 -7.14
CA PHE A 87 -6.08 -15.26 -7.08
C PHE A 87 -6.41 -14.46 -8.35
N ILE A 88 -5.50 -13.59 -8.80
CA ILE A 88 -5.67 -12.81 -10.04
C ILE A 88 -5.88 -13.78 -11.22
N TYR A 89 -5.02 -14.75 -11.38
CA TYR A 89 -5.10 -15.70 -12.49
C TYR A 89 -6.33 -16.61 -12.46
N ASN A 90 -6.79 -17.00 -11.27
CA ASN A 90 -8.00 -17.79 -11.12
C ASN A 90 -9.28 -16.99 -11.41
N ASN A 91 -9.21 -15.66 -11.25
CA ASN A 91 -10.37 -14.76 -11.35
C ASN A 91 -10.28 -13.77 -12.53
N LEU A 92 -9.47 -14.07 -13.57
CA LEU A 92 -9.30 -13.19 -14.74
C LEU A 92 -10.64 -12.77 -15.38
N GLY A 93 -11.64 -13.64 -15.38
CA GLY A 93 -12.97 -13.34 -15.91
C GLY A 93 -13.88 -12.57 -14.96
N ASN A 94 -13.55 -12.52 -13.67
CA ASN A 94 -14.38 -11.93 -12.62
C ASN A 94 -13.88 -10.55 -12.16
N ILE A 95 -12.60 -10.24 -12.40
CA ILE A 95 -12.01 -8.94 -12.08
C ILE A 95 -12.21 -8.00 -13.26
N SER A 96 -12.84 -6.85 -13.03
CA SER A 96 -13.12 -5.85 -14.06
C SER A 96 -12.00 -4.83 -14.22
N GLU A 97 -11.35 -4.46 -13.13
CA GLU A 97 -10.26 -3.48 -13.13
C GLU A 97 -9.29 -3.76 -11.98
N ILE A 98 -8.02 -3.40 -12.17
CA ILE A 98 -6.97 -3.49 -11.14
C ILE A 98 -6.39 -2.10 -10.93
N THR A 99 -6.29 -1.68 -9.67
CA THR A 99 -5.60 -0.45 -9.25
C THR A 99 -4.50 -0.83 -8.28
N ALA A 100 -3.29 -0.29 -8.45
CA ALA A 100 -2.21 -0.45 -7.49
C ALA A 100 -1.78 0.90 -6.93
N THR A 101 -1.51 0.97 -5.63
CA THR A 101 -0.87 2.12 -5.01
C THR A 101 0.64 1.90 -4.94
N LEU A 102 1.40 2.98 -5.05
CA LEU A 102 2.84 3.00 -4.85
C LEU A 102 3.19 4.01 -3.78
N ASP A 103 3.67 3.52 -2.66
CA ASP A 103 4.34 4.35 -1.69
C ASP A 103 5.58 4.96 -2.33
N THR A 104 5.75 6.29 -2.20
CA THR A 104 6.72 7.02 -3.03
C THR A 104 7.46 8.04 -2.20
N HIS A 105 8.77 7.84 -2.06
CA HIS A 105 9.60 8.66 -1.21
C HIS A 105 10.70 9.39 -1.99
N ARG A 106 11.05 10.56 -1.48
CA ARG A 106 12.16 11.39 -1.95
C ARG A 106 13.32 11.31 -0.98
N SER A 107 14.45 11.90 -1.33
CA SER A 107 15.69 11.83 -0.54
C SER A 107 15.61 12.43 0.86
N ALA A 108 14.62 13.26 1.14
CA ALA A 108 14.41 13.85 2.47
C ALA A 108 12.91 13.78 2.83
N GLN A 109 12.58 12.90 3.77
CA GLN A 109 11.25 12.70 4.31
C GLN A 109 11.30 12.76 5.84
N VAL A 110 10.22 13.25 6.46
CA VAL A 110 10.13 13.46 7.92
C VAL A 110 10.39 12.19 8.74
N PHE A 111 10.19 11.03 8.17
CA PHE A 111 10.44 9.72 8.80
C PHE A 111 11.82 9.13 8.48
N HIS A 112 12.69 9.82 7.74
CA HIS A 112 14.06 9.34 7.52
C HIS A 112 15.00 9.71 8.66
N PRO A 113 15.98 8.85 9.02
CA PRO A 113 16.94 9.14 10.09
C PRO A 113 17.63 10.49 9.94
N LEU A 114 18.05 10.85 8.72
CA LEU A 114 18.77 12.09 8.43
C LEU A 114 17.93 13.35 8.71
N PHE A 115 16.60 13.24 8.80
CA PHE A 115 15.71 14.38 9.02
C PHE A 115 15.87 14.98 10.43
N PHE A 116 16.34 14.18 11.39
CA PHE A 116 16.54 14.56 12.76
C PHE A 116 17.99 14.42 13.21
N VAL A 117 18.36 15.19 14.24
CA VAL A 117 19.68 15.10 14.86
C VAL A 117 19.54 15.33 16.38
N GLY A 118 20.24 14.51 17.16
CA GLY A 118 20.39 14.67 18.61
C GLY A 118 21.42 15.70 19.00
N PRO A 119 21.53 16.02 20.30
CA PRO A 119 22.51 16.97 20.83
C PRO A 119 23.96 16.58 20.58
N ASP A 120 24.23 15.29 20.47
CA ASP A 120 25.53 14.65 20.17
C ASP A 120 25.87 14.57 18.69
N GLY A 121 24.94 15.05 17.82
CA GLY A 121 25.10 15.00 16.37
C GLY A 121 24.69 13.67 15.71
N HIS A 122 24.26 12.67 16.47
CA HIS A 122 23.77 11.41 15.93
C HIS A 122 22.32 11.52 15.41
N HIS A 123 21.96 10.65 14.48
CA HIS A 123 20.61 10.52 13.93
C HIS A 123 19.85 9.39 14.66
N PRO A 124 18.50 9.47 14.75
CA PRO A 124 17.72 8.36 15.29
C PRO A 124 17.90 7.12 14.41
N ALA A 125 18.00 5.96 15.05
CA ALA A 125 18.04 4.68 14.33
C ALA A 125 16.67 4.39 13.69
N PRO A 126 16.60 3.61 12.59
CA PRO A 126 15.35 3.05 12.10
C PRO A 126 14.53 2.36 13.22
N TYR A 127 13.22 2.46 13.13
CA TYR A 127 12.23 1.98 14.12
C TYR A 127 12.23 2.75 15.47
N THR A 128 12.88 3.92 15.53
CA THR A 128 12.73 4.83 16.66
C THR A 128 11.43 5.61 16.53
N ASP A 129 10.61 5.62 17.57
CA ASP A 129 9.46 6.52 17.65
C ASP A 129 9.91 7.90 18.18
N ILE A 130 9.50 8.94 17.47
CA ILE A 130 9.73 10.34 17.86
C ILE A 130 8.40 10.95 18.28
N HIS A 131 8.28 11.28 19.54
CA HIS A 131 7.13 11.95 20.10
C HIS A 131 7.29 13.46 20.10
N HIS A 132 6.16 14.18 20.15
CA HIS A 132 6.19 15.65 20.28
C HIS A 132 7.05 16.12 21.46
N HIS A 133 6.98 15.45 22.60
CA HIS A 133 7.79 15.79 23.79
C HIS A 133 9.30 15.58 23.57
N ASP A 134 9.73 14.62 22.73
CA ASP A 134 11.14 14.41 22.40
C ASP A 134 11.71 15.60 21.61
N LEU A 135 10.90 16.21 20.73
CA LEU A 135 11.27 17.42 19.99
C LEU A 135 11.22 18.66 20.88
N ALA A 136 10.20 18.78 21.74
CA ALA A 136 10.04 19.90 22.65
C ALA A 136 11.15 19.95 23.72
N SER A 137 11.66 18.80 24.19
CA SER A 137 12.77 18.69 25.13
C SER A 137 14.15 18.86 24.49
N GLY A 138 14.25 18.83 23.15
CA GLY A 138 15.51 18.90 22.42
C GLY A 138 16.29 17.59 22.38
N LYS A 139 15.68 16.44 22.75
CA LYS A 139 16.27 15.10 22.55
C LYS A 139 16.50 14.85 21.07
N TRP A 140 15.54 15.23 20.23
CA TRP A 140 15.66 15.28 18.78
C TRP A 140 15.33 16.69 18.29
N ARG A 141 15.91 17.10 17.17
CA ARG A 141 15.61 18.36 16.49
C ARG A 141 15.69 18.17 14.98
N PHE A 142 15.03 19.03 14.23
CA PHE A 142 15.20 19.10 12.78
C PHE A 142 16.68 19.27 12.44
N ASN A 143 17.18 18.50 11.49
CA ASN A 143 18.56 18.58 11.04
C ASN A 143 18.78 19.85 10.20
N PRO A 144 19.49 20.88 10.69
CA PRO A 144 19.67 22.13 9.96
C PRO A 144 20.43 21.95 8.62
N ALA A 145 21.20 20.88 8.46
CA ALA A 145 21.90 20.59 7.20
C ALA A 145 20.94 20.31 6.03
N LEU A 146 19.68 19.96 6.30
CA LEU A 146 18.65 19.75 5.27
C LEU A 146 17.93 21.04 4.85
N ALA A 147 18.03 22.13 5.64
CA ALA A 147 17.25 23.34 5.43
C ALA A 147 17.39 23.91 4.00
N ALA A 148 18.62 24.10 3.53
CA ALA A 148 18.89 24.61 2.18
C ALA A 148 18.37 23.66 1.08
N ARG A 149 18.42 22.35 1.29
CA ARG A 149 17.95 21.33 0.32
C ARG A 149 16.43 21.31 0.20
N LEU A 150 15.75 21.66 1.29
CA LEU A 150 14.28 21.76 1.36
C LEU A 150 13.78 23.17 1.00
N GLY A 151 14.68 24.11 0.74
CA GLY A 151 14.32 25.50 0.41
C GLY A 151 13.69 26.27 1.57
N ILE A 152 14.05 25.93 2.82
CA ILE A 152 13.47 26.52 4.05
C ILE A 152 14.58 27.02 4.98
N SER A 153 14.22 27.78 6.03
CA SER A 153 15.12 28.08 7.14
C SER A 153 15.15 26.91 8.14
N ALA A 154 16.26 26.76 8.87
CA ALA A 154 16.37 25.76 9.94
C ALA A 154 15.34 26.01 11.06
N GLN A 155 15.02 27.28 11.34
CA GLN A 155 13.97 27.65 12.30
C GLN A 155 12.61 27.15 11.84
N PHE A 156 12.22 27.41 10.58
CA PHE A 156 10.95 26.92 10.04
C PHE A 156 10.89 25.38 10.08
N GLY A 157 12.00 24.69 9.72
CA GLY A 157 12.06 23.24 9.79
C GLY A 157 11.80 22.70 11.19
N GLN A 158 12.37 23.33 12.23
CA GLN A 158 12.15 22.95 13.63
C GLN A 158 10.70 23.21 14.08
N GLU A 159 10.14 24.36 13.73
CA GLU A 159 8.74 24.70 14.05
C GLU A 159 7.76 23.76 13.34
N GLN A 160 8.06 23.40 12.08
CA GLN A 160 7.24 22.50 11.28
C GLN A 160 7.20 21.08 11.86
N VAL A 161 8.33 20.51 12.30
CA VAL A 161 8.32 19.15 12.89
C VAL A 161 7.64 19.12 14.25
N LEU A 162 7.72 20.20 15.03
CA LEU A 162 6.97 20.35 16.28
C LEU A 162 5.45 20.40 16.03
N ASP A 163 5.01 21.19 15.06
CA ASP A 163 3.60 21.28 14.66
C ASP A 163 3.10 19.92 14.11
N TYR A 164 3.90 19.29 13.25
CA TYR A 164 3.58 18.01 12.64
C TYR A 164 3.36 16.91 13.70
N THR A 165 4.31 16.70 14.60
CA THR A 165 4.21 15.64 15.62
C THR A 165 3.06 15.90 16.60
N LYS A 166 2.79 17.16 16.95
CA LYS A 166 1.62 17.52 17.76
C LYS A 166 0.30 17.15 17.07
N LYS A 167 0.18 17.43 15.78
CA LYS A 167 -1.01 17.09 14.99
C LYS A 167 -1.15 15.58 14.78
N LEU A 168 -0.04 14.90 14.54
CA LEU A 168 0.01 13.46 14.38
C LEU A 168 -0.51 12.73 15.64
N GLU A 169 0.01 13.10 16.80
CA GLU A 169 -0.43 12.54 18.10
C GLU A 169 -1.90 12.84 18.39
N ALA A 170 -2.39 14.03 18.03
CA ALA A 170 -3.79 14.40 18.22
C ALA A 170 -4.76 13.53 17.41
N LYS A 171 -4.33 12.94 16.29
CA LYS A 171 -5.15 11.99 15.49
C LYS A 171 -5.23 10.59 16.10
N GLY A 172 -4.37 10.25 17.07
CA GLY A 172 -4.40 8.95 17.76
C GLY A 172 -3.99 7.76 16.91
N LYS A 173 -3.32 7.99 15.78
CA LYS A 173 -2.66 6.97 14.96
C LYS A 173 -1.29 6.59 15.58
N TYR A 174 -0.35 6.11 14.79
CA TYR A 174 1.02 5.85 15.25
C TYR A 174 1.77 7.15 15.57
N ALA A 175 2.76 7.08 16.48
CA ALA A 175 3.76 8.13 16.62
C ALA A 175 4.57 8.25 15.32
N LEU A 176 5.38 9.31 15.20
CA LEU A 176 6.32 9.41 14.08
C LEU A 176 7.40 8.33 14.22
N THR A 177 7.28 7.27 13.49
CA THR A 177 8.27 6.19 13.43
C THR A 177 9.34 6.51 12.39
N ILE A 178 10.61 6.37 12.75
CA ILE A 178 11.72 6.51 11.81
C ILE A 178 11.87 5.23 11.00
N TRP A 179 11.78 5.35 9.69
CA TRP A 179 11.92 4.23 8.77
C TRP A 179 13.28 4.25 8.05
N PRO A 180 13.84 3.08 7.65
CA PRO A 180 14.94 3.06 6.71
C PRO A 180 14.53 3.72 5.39
N TYR A 181 15.49 4.14 4.57
CA TYR A 181 15.20 4.62 3.22
C TYR A 181 14.57 3.48 2.41
N HIS A 182 13.37 3.68 1.92
CA HIS A 182 12.60 2.69 1.18
C HIS A 182 11.70 3.37 0.16
N ALA A 183 11.14 2.63 -0.79
CA ALA A 183 10.20 3.13 -1.81
C ALA A 183 10.69 4.41 -2.53
N MET A 184 11.99 4.53 -2.77
CA MET A 184 12.59 5.72 -3.40
C MET A 184 12.15 5.83 -4.84
N LEU A 185 11.51 6.96 -5.20
CA LEU A 185 10.94 7.22 -6.52
C LEU A 185 11.93 6.91 -7.65
N GLY A 186 11.53 6.04 -8.55
CA GLY A 186 12.35 5.61 -9.70
C GLY A 186 13.39 4.56 -9.36
N GLY A 187 13.56 4.17 -8.08
CA GLY A 187 14.42 3.07 -7.67
C GLY A 187 13.75 1.71 -7.89
N ILE A 188 14.56 0.65 -7.90
CA ILE A 188 14.06 -0.73 -8.09
C ILE A 188 13.13 -1.18 -6.95
N GLY A 189 13.32 -0.66 -5.73
CA GLY A 189 12.42 -0.89 -4.59
C GLY A 189 11.03 -0.27 -4.78
N HIS A 190 10.93 0.84 -5.52
CA HIS A 190 9.69 1.54 -5.81
C HIS A 190 8.78 0.79 -6.79
N ALA A 191 9.35 -0.04 -7.66
CA ALA A 191 8.59 -0.79 -8.65
C ALA A 191 7.70 -1.86 -8.00
N LEU A 192 6.61 -2.21 -8.66
CA LEU A 192 5.79 -3.36 -8.29
C LEU A 192 6.62 -4.66 -8.27
N VAL A 193 6.18 -5.62 -7.48
CA VAL A 193 6.69 -7.00 -7.55
C VAL A 193 6.49 -7.54 -8.95
N SER A 194 7.56 -8.01 -9.60
CA SER A 194 7.54 -8.38 -11.01
C SER A 194 6.46 -9.40 -11.38
N SER A 195 6.20 -10.40 -10.51
CA SER A 195 5.13 -11.40 -10.76
C SER A 195 3.73 -10.81 -10.66
N VAL A 196 3.52 -9.79 -9.80
CA VAL A 196 2.23 -9.10 -9.67
C VAL A 196 2.03 -8.15 -10.84
N GLU A 197 3.09 -7.43 -11.25
CA GLU A 197 3.10 -6.60 -12.46
C GLU A 197 2.75 -7.45 -13.70
N GLU A 198 3.39 -8.63 -13.85
CA GLU A 198 3.10 -9.60 -14.91
C GLU A 198 1.62 -10.02 -14.92
N ALA A 199 1.07 -10.36 -13.76
CA ALA A 199 -0.32 -10.80 -13.63
C ALA A 199 -1.32 -9.67 -13.96
N ALA A 200 -1.08 -8.45 -13.45
CA ALA A 200 -1.93 -7.29 -13.69
C ALA A 200 -1.86 -6.83 -15.15
N PHE A 201 -0.67 -6.83 -15.76
CA PHE A 201 -0.49 -6.52 -17.17
C PHE A 201 -1.20 -7.55 -18.06
N TYR A 202 -1.03 -8.84 -17.78
CA TYR A 202 -1.72 -9.91 -18.52
C TYR A 202 -3.24 -9.77 -18.43
N HIS A 203 -3.78 -9.52 -17.21
CA HIS A 203 -5.20 -9.26 -17.00
C HIS A 203 -5.68 -8.06 -17.84
N SER A 204 -4.96 -6.95 -17.79
CA SER A 204 -5.30 -5.74 -18.55
C SER A 204 -5.41 -6.01 -20.05
N MET A 205 -4.43 -6.70 -20.62
CA MET A 205 -4.42 -7.05 -22.05
C MET A 205 -5.49 -8.09 -22.41
N LEU A 206 -5.71 -9.09 -21.56
CA LEU A 206 -6.69 -10.17 -21.79
C LEU A 206 -8.12 -9.63 -21.77
N ARG A 207 -8.41 -8.69 -20.84
CA ARG A 207 -9.76 -8.17 -20.58
C ARG A 207 -10.03 -6.83 -21.27
N GLY A 208 -9.03 -6.22 -21.92
CA GLY A 208 -9.14 -4.83 -22.38
C GLY A 208 -9.48 -3.87 -21.22
N ALA A 209 -8.97 -4.17 -20.03
CA ALA A 209 -9.27 -3.46 -18.79
C ALA A 209 -8.17 -2.46 -18.43
N ASN A 210 -8.52 -1.45 -17.63
CA ASN A 210 -7.52 -0.55 -17.09
C ASN A 210 -6.69 -1.25 -15.99
N PHE A 211 -5.39 -0.93 -15.98
CA PHE A 211 -4.51 -1.12 -14.85
C PHE A 211 -4.01 0.26 -14.43
N ASP A 212 -4.56 0.79 -13.34
CA ASP A 212 -4.26 2.13 -12.85
C ASP A 212 -3.18 2.09 -11.75
N ILE A 213 -2.26 3.04 -11.79
CA ILE A 213 -1.19 3.19 -10.79
C ILE A 213 -1.37 4.53 -10.08
N ARG A 214 -1.45 4.51 -8.76
CA ARG A 214 -1.60 5.68 -7.92
C ARG A 214 -0.40 5.85 -7.00
N ILE A 215 0.21 7.04 -7.08
CA ILE A 215 1.37 7.40 -6.27
C ILE A 215 0.89 8.11 -5.01
N LYS A 216 1.45 7.76 -3.85
CA LYS A 216 1.22 8.43 -2.57
C LYS A 216 2.55 8.74 -1.90
N GLY A 217 2.61 9.75 -0.99
CA GLY A 217 3.71 9.92 -0.05
C GLY A 217 4.87 10.79 -0.51
N ASP A 218 4.72 11.66 -1.49
CA ASP A 218 5.82 12.43 -2.07
C ASP A 218 6.15 13.77 -1.36
N ASN A 219 5.45 14.15 -0.28
CA ASN A 219 5.75 15.36 0.49
C ASN A 219 6.76 15.09 1.61
N SER A 220 7.79 15.94 1.74
CA SER A 220 8.88 15.78 2.72
C SER A 220 8.46 15.92 4.18
N PHE A 221 7.32 16.54 4.49
CA PHE A 221 6.91 16.88 5.85
C PHE A 221 5.71 16.10 6.37
N THR A 222 5.24 15.10 5.66
CA THR A 222 4.17 14.24 6.12
C THR A 222 4.38 12.80 5.65
N GLU A 223 3.91 11.86 6.46
CA GLU A 223 3.80 10.44 6.13
C GLU A 223 2.46 10.18 5.43
N ASN A 224 2.41 9.16 4.61
CA ASN A 224 1.19 8.70 3.92
C ASN A 224 1.05 7.18 4.07
N TYR A 225 0.57 6.70 5.20
CA TYR A 225 0.21 5.28 5.30
C TYR A 225 -1.01 4.99 4.41
N SER A 226 -2.07 5.79 4.56
CA SER A 226 -3.27 5.67 3.74
C SER A 226 -3.03 6.12 2.29
N ALA A 227 -3.65 5.41 1.34
CA ALA A 227 -3.72 5.84 -0.04
C ALA A 227 -4.75 6.96 -0.28
N LEU A 228 -5.62 7.24 0.70
CA LEU A 228 -6.67 8.25 0.58
C LEU A 228 -6.26 9.59 1.19
N SER A 229 -5.39 9.59 2.22
CA SER A 229 -5.05 10.82 2.95
C SER A 229 -3.66 10.75 3.56
N PRO A 230 -2.88 11.84 3.51
CA PRO A 230 -1.66 11.95 4.30
C PRO A 230 -1.99 12.00 5.79
N GLU A 231 -1.02 11.64 6.63
CA GLU A 231 -1.20 11.64 8.09
C GLU A 231 -1.51 13.04 8.63
N VAL A 232 -0.94 14.08 8.05
CA VAL A 232 -1.24 15.47 8.36
C VAL A 232 -1.42 16.27 7.07
N LEU A 233 -2.62 16.81 6.86
CA LEU A 233 -2.97 17.58 5.65
C LEU A 233 -2.35 18.97 5.64
N HIS A 234 -2.29 19.61 6.80
CA HIS A 234 -1.84 20.99 6.92
C HIS A 234 -0.79 21.15 8.04
N GLY A 235 0.36 21.67 7.67
CA GLY A 235 1.46 21.99 8.58
C GLY A 235 1.36 23.37 9.21
N LEU A 236 2.53 23.89 9.60
CA LEU A 236 2.68 25.21 10.20
C LEU A 236 2.08 26.29 9.27
N ASN A 237 1.42 27.29 9.87
CA ASN A 237 0.74 28.38 9.14
C ASN A 237 -0.26 27.91 8.08
N ASN A 238 -0.88 26.75 8.29
CA ASN A 238 -1.83 26.11 7.36
C ASN A 238 -1.20 25.78 6.00
N THR A 239 0.11 25.54 5.94
CA THR A 239 0.79 25.10 4.72
C THR A 239 0.26 23.72 4.32
N THR A 240 -0.20 23.57 3.08
CA THR A 240 -0.67 22.28 2.57
C THR A 240 0.49 21.30 2.46
N LEU A 241 0.39 20.16 3.16
CA LEU A 241 1.34 19.05 3.12
C LEU A 241 0.87 17.92 2.20
N GLY A 242 -0.41 17.88 1.90
CA GLY A 242 -1.00 16.95 0.96
C GLY A 242 -2.49 17.20 0.80
N VAL A 243 -3.10 16.43 -0.08
CA VAL A 243 -4.54 16.48 -0.35
C VAL A 243 -5.12 15.07 -0.21
N GLU A 244 -6.38 14.99 0.12
CA GLU A 244 -7.12 13.73 0.11
C GLU A 244 -7.29 13.26 -1.35
N ASP A 245 -7.20 11.94 -1.57
CA ASP A 245 -7.44 11.31 -2.87
C ASP A 245 -8.70 10.44 -2.79
N ASP A 246 -9.78 10.94 -3.38
CA ASP A 246 -11.07 10.26 -3.38
C ASP A 246 -11.20 9.18 -4.47
N ALA A 247 -10.16 8.89 -5.23
CA ALA A 247 -10.27 8.00 -6.38
C ALA A 247 -10.65 6.57 -6.01
N ILE A 248 -10.11 6.02 -4.92
CA ILE A 248 -10.49 4.68 -4.43
C ILE A 248 -11.96 4.68 -3.96
N PHE A 249 -12.40 5.73 -3.27
CA PHE A 249 -13.80 5.85 -2.89
C PHE A 249 -14.70 6.02 -4.12
N ALA A 250 -14.32 6.84 -5.09
CA ALA A 250 -15.04 6.96 -6.35
C ALA A 250 -15.10 5.63 -7.14
N GLN A 251 -14.04 4.81 -7.05
CA GLN A 251 -14.04 3.46 -7.61
C GLN A 251 -15.03 2.55 -6.88
N LEU A 252 -15.06 2.58 -5.54
CA LEU A 252 -16.05 1.86 -4.74
C LEU A 252 -17.50 2.21 -5.14
N MET A 253 -17.76 3.47 -5.42
CA MET A 253 -19.09 3.91 -5.85
C MET A 253 -19.52 3.32 -7.20
N ARG A 254 -18.56 3.00 -8.08
CA ARG A 254 -18.82 2.47 -9.44
C ARG A 254 -18.79 0.95 -9.54
N CYS A 255 -18.21 0.25 -8.57
CA CYS A 255 -18.13 -1.20 -8.57
C CYS A 255 -19.21 -1.84 -7.67
N ASP A 256 -19.47 -3.13 -7.90
CA ASP A 256 -20.33 -3.94 -7.05
C ASP A 256 -19.53 -4.62 -5.93
N LYS A 257 -18.26 -4.96 -6.22
CA LYS A 257 -17.31 -5.53 -5.26
C LYS A 257 -15.97 -4.80 -5.36
N MET A 258 -15.40 -4.42 -4.21
CA MET A 258 -14.03 -3.91 -4.09
C MET A 258 -13.21 -4.87 -3.24
N ILE A 259 -12.22 -5.48 -3.83
CA ILE A 259 -11.31 -6.41 -3.17
C ILE A 259 -10.02 -5.66 -2.86
N ILE A 260 -9.53 -5.75 -1.61
CA ILE A 260 -8.31 -5.07 -1.16
C ILE A 260 -7.31 -6.11 -0.68
N ALA A 261 -6.07 -6.01 -1.17
CA ALA A 261 -4.92 -6.81 -0.79
C ALA A 261 -3.64 -5.96 -0.78
N GLY A 262 -2.53 -6.50 -0.34
CA GLY A 262 -1.21 -5.84 -0.41
C GLY A 262 -0.53 -5.65 0.93
N GLN A 263 0.40 -4.70 1.06
CA GLN A 263 1.27 -4.54 2.22
C GLN A 263 1.24 -3.12 2.81
N ALA A 264 1.46 -2.98 4.12
CA ALA A 264 1.37 -4.04 5.12
C ALA A 264 0.01 -4.02 5.81
N LYS A 265 -0.50 -5.18 6.25
CA LYS A 265 -1.80 -5.35 6.95
C LYS A 265 -1.97 -4.34 8.10
N SER A 266 -0.89 -4.08 8.85
CA SER A 266 -0.89 -3.21 10.03
C SER A 266 -0.76 -1.70 9.72
N HIS A 267 -0.33 -1.31 8.52
CA HIS A 267 -0.03 0.07 8.13
C HIS A 267 -0.83 0.49 6.90
N CYS A 268 -0.23 0.48 5.71
CA CYS A 268 -0.88 1.06 4.53
C CYS A 268 -2.23 0.42 4.22
N VAL A 269 -2.38 -0.91 4.39
CA VAL A 269 -3.67 -1.58 4.20
C VAL A 269 -4.67 -1.13 5.26
N ALA A 270 -4.32 -1.23 6.56
CA ALA A 270 -5.24 -0.87 7.65
C ALA A 270 -5.67 0.59 7.57
N TRP A 271 -4.75 1.53 7.33
CA TRP A 271 -5.07 2.96 7.29
C TRP A 271 -5.83 3.36 6.03
N THR A 272 -5.55 2.73 4.88
CA THR A 272 -6.36 2.92 3.67
C THR A 272 -7.80 2.47 3.89
N VAL A 273 -8.00 1.30 4.51
CA VAL A 273 -9.35 0.78 4.80
C VAL A 273 -10.05 1.60 5.89
N GLU A 274 -9.31 2.11 6.90
CA GLU A 274 -9.88 2.98 7.94
C GLU A 274 -10.39 4.30 7.34
N ASP A 275 -9.57 4.98 6.51
CA ASP A 275 -9.99 6.22 5.86
C ASP A 275 -11.13 5.97 4.87
N LEU A 276 -11.13 4.83 4.15
CA LEU A 276 -12.25 4.41 3.31
C LEU A 276 -13.53 4.21 4.14
N LEU A 277 -13.43 3.59 5.32
CA LEU A 277 -14.55 3.38 6.23
C LEU A 277 -15.12 4.71 6.74
N VAL A 278 -14.27 5.71 7.00
CA VAL A 278 -14.71 7.06 7.37
C VAL A 278 -15.55 7.68 6.23
N GLN A 279 -15.08 7.59 4.98
CA GLN A 279 -15.82 8.09 3.82
C GLN A 279 -17.13 7.32 3.59
N ILE A 280 -17.11 5.99 3.72
CA ILE A 280 -18.31 5.12 3.67
C ILE A 280 -19.32 5.56 4.72
N THR A 281 -18.87 5.71 5.97
CA THR A 281 -19.76 6.07 7.10
C THR A 281 -20.38 7.45 6.91
N GLY A 282 -19.64 8.39 6.34
CA GLY A 282 -20.10 9.74 6.01
C GLY A 282 -21.11 9.79 4.85
N LYS A 283 -21.11 8.75 3.99
CA LYS A 283 -21.96 8.71 2.78
C LYS A 283 -23.13 7.73 2.93
N ASP A 284 -22.83 6.45 3.07
CA ASP A 284 -23.80 5.35 3.18
C ASP A 284 -23.10 4.10 3.76
N LYS A 285 -23.48 3.68 4.94
CA LYS A 285 -22.89 2.53 5.64
C LYS A 285 -23.04 1.21 4.88
N GLU A 286 -24.06 1.08 4.02
CA GLU A 286 -24.27 -0.13 3.22
C GLU A 286 -23.15 -0.37 2.20
N LEU A 287 -22.39 0.67 1.84
CA LEU A 287 -21.22 0.54 0.97
C LEU A 287 -20.12 -0.36 1.57
N ALA A 288 -20.06 -0.50 2.90
CA ALA A 288 -19.13 -1.41 3.56
C ALA A 288 -19.30 -2.86 3.08
N LYS A 289 -20.51 -3.28 2.76
CA LYS A 289 -20.82 -4.62 2.24
C LYS A 289 -20.25 -4.90 0.86
N LYS A 290 -19.79 -3.87 0.15
CA LYS A 290 -19.09 -4.04 -1.13
C LYS A 290 -17.59 -4.29 -0.97
N VAL A 291 -17.02 -4.11 0.23
CA VAL A 291 -15.57 -4.20 0.50
C VAL A 291 -15.21 -5.57 1.02
N TYR A 292 -14.25 -6.20 0.35
CA TYR A 292 -13.72 -7.54 0.64
C TYR A 292 -12.23 -7.43 0.91
N LEU A 293 -11.80 -7.78 2.12
CA LEU A 293 -10.39 -7.77 2.51
C LEU A 293 -9.82 -9.17 2.33
N LEU A 294 -8.89 -9.32 1.41
CA LEU A 294 -8.25 -10.60 1.08
C LEU A 294 -7.17 -10.91 2.12
N GLU A 295 -7.59 -11.47 3.26
CA GLU A 295 -6.80 -11.55 4.50
C GLU A 295 -5.49 -12.31 4.35
N ASP A 296 -5.50 -13.39 3.57
CA ASP A 296 -4.32 -14.24 3.34
C ASP A 296 -3.36 -13.66 2.26
N CYS A 297 -3.67 -12.48 1.72
CA CYS A 297 -2.81 -11.76 0.78
C CYS A 297 -2.28 -10.44 1.37
N THR A 298 -2.19 -10.37 2.70
CA THR A 298 -1.61 -9.24 3.44
C THR A 298 -1.06 -9.67 4.77
N SER A 299 0.08 -9.13 5.19
CA SER A 299 0.76 -9.48 6.44
C SER A 299 1.17 -8.26 7.25
N PRO A 300 1.19 -8.34 8.59
CA PRO A 300 1.63 -7.24 9.44
C PRO A 300 3.14 -7.03 9.39
N VAL A 301 3.58 -5.82 9.72
CA VAL A 301 5.00 -5.54 9.98
C VAL A 301 5.41 -6.24 11.26
N VAL A 302 6.40 -7.14 11.15
CA VAL A 302 7.05 -7.81 12.26
C VAL A 302 8.56 -7.76 12.04
N VAL A 303 9.29 -7.11 12.95
CA VAL A 303 10.74 -7.10 12.98
C VAL A 303 11.16 -7.81 14.26
N GLN A 304 11.72 -9.01 14.15
CA GLN A 304 12.03 -9.89 15.27
C GLN A 304 12.88 -9.20 16.35
N GLY A 305 12.38 -9.20 17.59
CA GLY A 305 13.04 -8.56 18.73
C GLY A 305 12.99 -7.02 18.76
N VAL A 306 12.32 -6.38 17.80
CA VAL A 306 12.19 -4.92 17.71
C VAL A 306 10.73 -4.50 17.81
N VAL A 307 9.87 -4.95 16.88
CA VAL A 307 8.45 -4.55 16.83
C VAL A 307 7.59 -5.66 16.25
N ASP A 308 6.38 -5.80 16.79
CA ASP A 308 5.34 -6.70 16.28
C ASP A 308 3.99 -5.98 16.25
N HIS A 309 3.49 -5.70 15.05
CA HIS A 309 2.20 -5.05 14.83
C HIS A 309 1.05 -6.03 14.54
N SER A 310 1.23 -7.34 14.78
CA SER A 310 0.19 -8.36 14.49
C SER A 310 -1.13 -8.06 15.21
N ALA A 311 -1.08 -7.76 16.52
CA ALA A 311 -2.28 -7.47 17.29
C ALA A 311 -3.01 -6.20 16.80
N ALA A 312 -2.27 -5.16 16.38
CA ALA A 312 -2.85 -3.94 15.82
C ALA A 312 -3.57 -4.22 14.49
N ALA A 313 -2.96 -5.05 13.63
CA ALA A 313 -3.53 -5.46 12.35
C ALA A 313 -4.82 -6.26 12.55
N ASP A 314 -4.83 -7.24 13.45
CA ASP A 314 -6.00 -8.07 13.72
C ASP A 314 -7.14 -7.27 14.34
N ASN A 315 -6.83 -6.34 15.24
CA ASN A 315 -7.81 -5.41 15.81
C ASN A 315 -8.44 -4.50 14.73
N ALA A 316 -7.65 -4.03 13.76
CA ALA A 316 -8.17 -3.24 12.64
C ALA A 316 -9.14 -4.07 11.80
N PHE A 317 -8.75 -5.28 11.38
CA PHE A 317 -9.60 -6.16 10.58
C PHE A 317 -10.89 -6.57 11.31
N ASN A 318 -10.82 -6.81 12.62
CA ASN A 318 -12.02 -7.05 13.44
C ASN A 318 -12.99 -5.85 13.42
N ARG A 319 -12.48 -4.61 13.49
CA ARG A 319 -13.32 -3.40 13.37
C ARG A 319 -13.95 -3.28 11.99
N PHE A 320 -13.22 -3.57 10.92
CA PHE A 320 -13.71 -3.52 9.55
C PHE A 320 -14.83 -4.54 9.33
N SER A 321 -14.64 -5.77 9.82
CA SER A 321 -15.67 -6.81 9.82
C SER A 321 -16.93 -6.37 10.60
N ALA A 322 -16.75 -5.80 11.78
CA ALA A 322 -17.86 -5.29 12.59
C ALA A 322 -18.61 -4.12 11.91
N ALA A 323 -17.94 -3.38 11.02
CA ALA A 323 -18.55 -2.32 10.21
C ALA A 323 -19.28 -2.85 8.96
N GLY A 324 -19.24 -4.16 8.69
CA GLY A 324 -19.94 -4.81 7.57
C GLY A 324 -19.06 -5.15 6.36
N MET A 325 -17.75 -4.94 6.44
CA MET A 325 -16.81 -5.40 5.42
C MET A 325 -16.58 -6.92 5.54
N HIS A 326 -16.29 -7.58 4.44
CA HIS A 326 -16.05 -9.01 4.38
C HIS A 326 -14.56 -9.33 4.52
N ILE A 327 -14.22 -10.24 5.43
CA ILE A 327 -12.87 -10.80 5.54
C ILE A 327 -12.88 -12.15 4.82
N VAL A 328 -12.11 -12.27 3.74
CA VAL A 328 -12.16 -13.42 2.84
C VAL A 328 -10.78 -14.01 2.58
N GLN A 329 -10.76 -15.25 2.10
CA GLN A 329 -9.53 -15.97 1.76
C GLN A 329 -9.42 -16.11 0.24
N SER A 330 -8.21 -16.01 -0.30
CA SER A 330 -7.94 -16.12 -1.74
C SER A 330 -8.26 -17.49 -2.33
N THR A 331 -8.34 -18.52 -1.46
CA THR A 331 -8.64 -19.92 -1.82
C THR A 331 -10.13 -20.22 -1.85
N THR A 332 -10.96 -19.33 -1.30
CA THR A 332 -12.43 -19.48 -1.34
C THR A 332 -12.95 -18.90 -2.65
N PRO A 333 -13.75 -19.64 -3.43
CA PRO A 333 -14.35 -19.12 -4.66
C PRO A 333 -15.16 -17.83 -4.40
N MET A 334 -15.07 -16.85 -5.30
CA MET A 334 -15.75 -15.57 -5.14
C MET A 334 -17.29 -15.70 -5.11
N GLU A 335 -17.82 -16.77 -5.65
CA GLU A 335 -19.25 -17.11 -5.64
C GLU A 335 -19.75 -17.54 -4.24
N GLU A 336 -18.83 -17.95 -3.37
CA GLU A 336 -19.10 -18.34 -1.97
C GLU A 336 -18.93 -17.20 -0.98
N TRP A 337 -18.46 -16.04 -1.45
CA TRP A 337 -18.34 -14.86 -0.60
C TRP A 337 -19.72 -14.27 -0.33
N GLY A 338 -20.06 -14.14 0.93
CA GLY A 338 -21.36 -13.65 1.40
C GLY A 338 -21.64 -12.19 1.06
#